data_6e0770de758e0dd9f425e942453c2624
#
_entry.id   6e0770de758e0dd9f425e942453c2624
#
_cell.length_a   1.000
_cell.length_b   1.000
_cell.length_c   1.000
_cell.angle_alpha   90.00
_cell.angle_beta   90.00
_cell.angle_gamma   90.00
#
_symmetry.space_group_name_H-M   'P 1'
#
loop_
_entity.id
_entity.type
_entity.pdbx_description
1 polymer ?
#
loop_
_entity_poly.entity_id
_entity_poly.type
_entity_poly.pdbx_seq_one_letter_code
_entity_poly.pdbx_strand_id
1 'polypeptide(L)'
;MSGSFSLPYTTDLEDSSHQVKPFEPPKKSSFEDTTLRFIIKYKKVVLLIITFVCLSLFTNVPFIPHFKSSTPKIVIILAANEGGGVLKWKSPQEWSVERSSIANKKYYAKQHGYGLTIKDMTIKKRYSHEWRESWEKVDILKQTMRQFPQTEWFWWLDLHTYIMEPQISLEAHFLNNLDNVTYRTLDNFNPLGLPTDIPYVDYSSPIDMIITQDCGGFNLGSFLMRRSQWSEMLLDIWWDPAMYEQMHMQWEHKEQDALETLYTTQPWIRERVAFLPLRTINAFPPGACAEQADDPRYFFKDHDFVVNMAGCEWGRDCWGEMESYKALSRKLHKRWWKFWQ
;
A
#
# COMPACT_ATOMS: atom_id res chain seq x y z
N MET A 1 -27.41 13.84 -52.76
CA MET A 1 -28.50 12.96 -52.30
C MET A 1 -28.59 13.12 -50.78
N SER A 2 -29.56 13.92 -50.35
CA SER A 2 -29.83 14.23 -48.95
C SER A 2 -30.91 13.26 -48.44
N GLY A 3 -30.57 12.49 -47.39
CA GLY A 3 -31.54 11.63 -46.72
C GLY A 3 -31.85 12.20 -45.33
N SER A 4 -33.03 12.77 -45.21
CA SER A 4 -33.58 13.24 -43.96
C SER A 4 -34.18 12.05 -43.17
N PHE A 5 -33.72 11.86 -41.93
CA PHE A 5 -34.36 10.95 -40.96
C PHE A 5 -35.44 11.71 -40.19
N SER A 6 -36.71 11.32 -40.34
CA SER A 6 -37.82 11.78 -39.51
C SER A 6 -38.16 10.72 -38.49
N LEU A 7 -38.22 11.11 -37.20
CA LEU A 7 -38.77 10.32 -36.10
C LEU A 7 -40.30 10.45 -36.05
N PRO A 8 -41.06 9.39 -35.85
CA PRO A 8 -42.51 9.47 -35.65
C PRO A 8 -42.85 9.83 -34.22
N TYR A 9 -43.48 10.95 -34.01
CA TYR A 9 -44.25 11.28 -32.82
C TYR A 9 -45.69 10.85 -33.04
N THR A 10 -46.21 9.94 -32.21
CA THR A 10 -47.63 9.69 -32.07
C THR A 10 -48.10 10.28 -30.75
N THR A 11 -48.94 11.26 -30.88
CA THR A 11 -49.74 11.86 -29.82
C THR A 11 -51.03 11.08 -29.69
N ASP A 12 -51.25 10.42 -28.56
CA ASP A 12 -52.57 10.06 -28.10
C ASP A 12 -52.81 10.73 -26.77
N LEU A 13 -53.64 11.79 -26.82
CA LEU A 13 -54.21 12.47 -25.68
C LEU A 13 -55.55 11.79 -25.36
N GLU A 14 -55.57 10.92 -24.36
CA GLU A 14 -56.80 10.54 -23.69
C GLU A 14 -57.08 11.47 -22.50
N ASP A 15 -58.21 12.15 -22.63
CA ASP A 15 -58.79 13.05 -21.66
C ASP A 15 -59.35 12.23 -20.47
N SER A 16 -58.68 12.27 -19.31
CA SER A 16 -59.24 11.81 -18.05
C SER A 16 -59.28 12.97 -17.06
N SER A 17 -60.48 13.54 -16.95
CA SER A 17 -60.84 14.53 -15.95
C SER A 17 -60.72 13.96 -14.53
N HIS A 18 -59.56 14.11 -13.91
CA HIS A 18 -59.41 13.93 -12.48
C HIS A 18 -59.62 15.27 -11.75
N GLN A 19 -60.72 15.32 -10.98
CA GLN A 19 -60.95 16.41 -10.03
C GLN A 19 -59.79 16.57 -9.09
N VAL A 20 -59.08 17.68 -9.18
CA VAL A 20 -58.02 18.09 -8.25
C VAL A 20 -58.67 18.51 -6.94
N LYS A 21 -58.47 17.75 -5.86
CA LYS A 21 -58.80 18.17 -4.49
C LYS A 21 -57.92 19.38 -4.12
N PRO A 22 -58.50 20.38 -3.43
CA PRO A 22 -57.74 21.53 -2.97
C PRO A 22 -56.57 21.09 -2.07
N PHE A 23 -55.41 21.69 -2.30
CA PHE A 23 -54.22 21.47 -1.47
C PHE A 23 -54.42 22.09 -0.09
N GLU A 24 -54.56 21.26 0.92
CA GLU A 24 -54.49 21.71 2.31
C GLU A 24 -53.00 21.87 2.70
N PRO A 25 -52.56 23.06 3.15
CA PRO A 25 -51.17 23.22 3.58
C PRO A 25 -50.92 22.36 4.82
N PRO A 26 -49.73 21.70 4.90
CA PRO A 26 -49.39 20.87 6.05
C PRO A 26 -49.39 21.74 7.32
N LYS A 27 -50.09 21.27 8.35
CA LYS A 27 -50.07 21.88 9.70
C LYS A 27 -48.62 22.01 10.14
N LYS A 28 -48.13 23.21 10.37
CA LYS A 28 -46.84 23.49 11.01
C LYS A 28 -46.84 22.76 12.35
N SER A 29 -46.19 21.61 12.43
CA SER A 29 -45.74 21.06 13.71
C SER A 29 -44.63 21.99 14.21
N SER A 30 -44.90 22.68 15.30
CA SER A 30 -43.91 23.54 15.91
C SER A 30 -42.67 22.68 16.28
N PHE A 31 -41.52 23.10 15.78
CA PHE A 31 -40.25 22.47 16.11
C PHE A 31 -39.98 22.46 17.63
N GLU A 32 -40.59 23.40 18.34
CA GLU A 32 -40.57 23.52 19.80
C GLU A 32 -41.29 22.37 20.51
N ASP A 33 -42.42 21.88 19.97
CA ASP A 33 -43.20 20.82 20.60
C ASP A 33 -42.51 19.45 20.52
N THR A 34 -41.74 19.23 19.45
CA THR A 34 -41.00 17.97 19.24
C THR A 34 -39.76 17.92 20.14
N THR A 35 -39.06 19.03 20.28
CA THR A 35 -37.88 19.16 21.18
C THR A 35 -38.28 19.07 22.65
N LEU A 36 -39.40 19.67 23.04
CA LEU A 36 -39.89 19.61 24.42
C LEU A 36 -40.30 18.16 24.80
N ARG A 37 -40.99 17.44 23.94
CA ARG A 37 -41.38 16.03 24.16
C ARG A 37 -40.17 15.12 24.25
N PHE A 38 -39.10 15.37 23.44
CA PHE A 38 -37.86 14.64 23.50
C PHE A 38 -37.14 14.86 24.83
N ILE A 39 -37.04 16.11 25.29
CA ILE A 39 -36.41 16.46 26.57
C ILE A 39 -37.16 15.82 27.76
N ILE A 40 -38.51 15.85 27.75
CA ILE A 40 -39.31 15.22 28.82
C ILE A 40 -39.15 13.71 28.84
N LYS A 41 -39.15 13.06 27.68
CA LYS A 41 -38.97 11.60 27.57
C LYS A 41 -37.58 11.14 28.03
N TYR A 42 -36.55 11.92 27.77
CA TYR A 42 -35.15 11.58 28.09
C TYR A 42 -34.53 12.46 29.18
N LYS A 43 -35.38 13.06 30.07
CA LYS A 43 -34.94 14.02 31.09
C LYS A 43 -33.78 13.54 31.94
N LYS A 44 -33.72 12.24 32.27
CA LYS A 44 -32.59 11.67 33.04
C LYS A 44 -31.28 11.67 32.25
N VAL A 45 -31.32 11.37 30.95
CA VAL A 45 -30.14 11.34 30.05
C VAL A 45 -29.70 12.76 29.78
N VAL A 46 -30.61 13.69 29.50
CA VAL A 46 -30.31 15.11 29.31
C VAL A 46 -29.68 15.72 30.57
N LEU A 47 -30.21 15.40 31.74
CA LEU A 47 -29.65 15.85 33.01
C LEU A 47 -28.22 15.32 33.22
N LEU A 48 -27.99 14.03 32.92
CA LEU A 48 -26.64 13.42 32.99
C LEU A 48 -25.64 14.13 32.05
N ILE A 49 -26.05 14.40 30.83
CA ILE A 49 -25.20 15.13 29.86
C ILE A 49 -24.88 16.54 30.35
N ILE A 50 -25.91 17.27 30.85
CA ILE A 50 -25.70 18.61 31.40
C ILE A 50 -24.76 18.58 32.60
N THR A 51 -24.96 17.64 33.53
CA THR A 51 -24.10 17.48 34.71
C THR A 51 -22.66 17.16 34.30
N PHE A 52 -22.47 16.29 33.31
CA PHE A 52 -21.16 15.94 32.79
C PHE A 52 -20.47 17.12 32.10
N VAL A 53 -21.20 17.90 31.32
CA VAL A 53 -20.70 19.14 30.70
C VAL A 53 -20.33 20.19 31.74
N CYS A 54 -21.19 20.40 32.76
CA CYS A 54 -20.88 21.30 33.85
C CYS A 54 -19.65 20.87 34.63
N LEU A 55 -19.54 19.57 34.98
CA LEU A 55 -18.37 19.03 35.65
C LEU A 55 -17.08 19.23 34.80
N SER A 56 -17.14 19.02 33.49
CA SER A 56 -15.99 19.23 32.61
C SER A 56 -15.55 20.72 32.52
N LEU A 57 -16.50 21.65 32.62
CA LEU A 57 -16.21 23.08 32.66
C LEU A 57 -15.55 23.50 33.97
N PHE A 58 -15.93 22.87 35.10
CA PHE A 58 -15.34 23.15 36.40
C PHE A 58 -13.98 22.46 36.63
N THR A 59 -13.74 21.31 35.97
CA THR A 59 -12.50 20.53 36.17
C THR A 59 -11.42 20.83 35.14
N ASN A 60 -11.65 21.71 34.16
CA ASN A 60 -10.75 21.97 33.04
C ASN A 60 -10.32 20.68 32.28
N VAL A 61 -11.10 19.61 32.40
CA VAL A 61 -10.89 18.40 31.60
C VAL A 61 -11.42 18.68 30.21
N PRO A 62 -10.58 18.67 29.16
CA PRO A 62 -11.06 18.93 27.80
C PRO A 62 -12.05 17.82 27.40
N PHE A 63 -13.32 18.20 27.22
CA PHE A 63 -14.42 17.31 26.83
C PHE A 63 -14.28 16.75 25.40
N ILE A 64 -13.43 17.37 24.60
CA ILE A 64 -13.12 16.90 23.26
C ILE A 64 -11.93 15.95 23.40
N PRO A 65 -12.09 14.64 23.13
CA PRO A 65 -10.92 13.83 22.93
C PRO A 65 -10.12 14.53 21.81
N HIS A 66 -8.99 15.11 22.19
CA HIS A 66 -7.98 15.48 21.22
C HIS A 66 -7.60 14.15 20.55
N PHE A 67 -8.26 13.81 19.45
CA PHE A 67 -7.66 12.96 18.46
C PHE A 67 -6.41 13.73 18.01
N LYS A 68 -5.31 13.56 18.74
CA LYS A 68 -4.00 13.76 18.15
C LYS A 68 -4.00 12.81 16.95
N SER A 69 -4.25 13.35 15.78
CA SER A 69 -3.81 12.75 14.53
C SER A 69 -2.29 12.73 14.64
N SER A 70 -1.77 11.73 15.37
CA SER A 70 -0.34 11.49 15.38
C SER A 70 -0.02 11.05 13.97
N THR A 71 0.77 11.84 13.29
CA THR A 71 1.29 11.48 11.97
C THR A 71 1.93 10.10 12.08
N PRO A 72 1.58 9.13 11.23
CA PRO A 72 2.10 7.79 11.36
C PRO A 72 3.62 7.80 11.14
N LYS A 73 4.37 7.13 12.01
CA LYS A 73 5.83 6.98 11.83
C LYS A 73 6.18 6.18 10.58
N ILE A 74 5.33 5.23 10.22
CA ILE A 74 5.50 4.35 9.07
C ILE A 74 4.28 4.49 8.16
N VAL A 75 4.50 4.63 6.85
CA VAL A 75 3.47 4.62 5.83
C VAL A 75 3.72 3.46 4.86
N ILE A 76 2.73 2.61 4.71
CA ILE A 76 2.72 1.55 3.69
C ILE A 76 2.26 2.17 2.36
N ILE A 77 2.95 1.82 1.29
CA ILE A 77 2.62 2.24 -0.08
C ILE A 77 2.26 1.00 -0.88
N LEU A 78 1.06 0.98 -1.42
CA LEU A 78 0.57 -0.07 -2.31
C LEU A 78 0.18 0.55 -3.65
N ALA A 79 0.78 0.06 -4.73
CA ALA A 79 0.33 0.38 -6.09
C ALA A 79 -0.80 -0.57 -6.48
N ALA A 80 -2.03 -0.06 -6.48
CA ALA A 80 -3.22 -0.84 -6.81
C ALA A 80 -4.36 0.09 -7.25
N ASN A 81 -5.30 -0.42 -8.04
CA ASN A 81 -6.46 0.33 -8.49
C ASN A 81 -7.67 0.08 -7.58
N GLU A 82 -7.77 0.77 -6.46
CA GLU A 82 -8.90 0.66 -5.53
C GLU A 82 -10.20 1.23 -6.13
N GLY A 83 -10.09 2.25 -6.98
CA GLY A 83 -11.24 3.00 -7.50
C GLY A 83 -11.95 2.35 -8.68
N GLY A 84 -11.44 1.26 -9.23
CA GLY A 84 -12.05 0.57 -10.36
C GLY A 84 -12.00 1.32 -11.69
N GLY A 85 -11.17 2.36 -11.83
CA GLY A 85 -10.92 3.05 -13.09
C GLY A 85 -10.32 2.08 -14.12
N VAL A 86 -10.92 1.98 -15.30
CA VAL A 86 -10.62 0.88 -16.22
C VAL A 86 -9.85 1.41 -17.42
N LEU A 87 -8.54 1.30 -17.40
CA LEU A 87 -7.73 1.36 -18.62
C LEU A 87 -7.57 -0.02 -19.27
N LYS A 88 -7.69 -1.11 -18.50
CA LYS A 88 -7.67 -2.50 -18.96
C LYS A 88 -8.73 -3.28 -18.21
N TRP A 89 -9.55 -4.05 -18.92
CA TRP A 89 -10.48 -4.98 -18.31
C TRP A 89 -9.72 -6.04 -17.51
N LYS A 90 -10.07 -6.17 -16.23
CA LYS A 90 -9.53 -7.19 -15.33
C LYS A 90 -10.49 -8.35 -15.23
N SER A 91 -9.94 -9.55 -15.18
CA SER A 91 -10.70 -10.76 -14.89
C SER A 91 -11.21 -10.75 -13.44
N PRO A 92 -12.21 -11.58 -13.10
CA PRO A 92 -12.65 -11.74 -11.71
C PRO A 92 -11.52 -12.17 -10.76
N GLN A 93 -10.56 -12.98 -11.25
CA GLN A 93 -9.38 -13.41 -10.50
C GLN A 93 -8.44 -12.21 -10.19
N GLU A 94 -8.09 -11.40 -11.19
CA GLU A 94 -7.27 -10.20 -11.00
C GLU A 94 -7.91 -9.24 -9.99
N TRP A 95 -9.23 -9.03 -10.07
CA TRP A 95 -9.97 -8.24 -9.07
C TRP A 95 -9.93 -8.87 -7.68
N SER A 96 -9.95 -10.21 -7.59
CA SER A 96 -9.85 -10.91 -6.31
C SER A 96 -8.48 -10.74 -5.67
N VAL A 97 -7.41 -10.86 -6.46
CA VAL A 97 -6.02 -10.61 -6.03
C VAL A 97 -5.89 -9.19 -5.46
N GLU A 98 -6.33 -8.20 -6.22
CA GLU A 98 -6.23 -6.80 -5.82
C GLU A 98 -6.97 -6.51 -4.51
N ARG A 99 -8.23 -6.97 -4.40
CA ARG A 99 -9.01 -6.82 -3.15
C ARG A 99 -8.38 -7.54 -1.97
N SER A 100 -7.82 -8.73 -2.18
CA SER A 100 -7.14 -9.51 -1.13
C SER A 100 -5.88 -8.79 -0.65
N SER A 101 -5.09 -8.27 -1.58
CA SER A 101 -3.88 -7.48 -1.29
C SER A 101 -4.21 -6.21 -0.51
N ILE A 102 -5.17 -5.42 -0.98
CA ILE A 102 -5.63 -4.20 -0.32
C ILE A 102 -6.16 -4.48 1.10
N ALA A 103 -7.01 -5.49 1.25
CA ALA A 103 -7.58 -5.85 2.54
C ALA A 103 -6.49 -6.28 3.55
N ASN A 104 -5.48 -7.03 3.11
CA ASN A 104 -4.36 -7.46 3.91
C ASN A 104 -3.56 -6.26 4.46
N LYS A 105 -3.16 -5.32 3.60
CA LYS A 105 -2.42 -4.11 4.00
C LYS A 105 -3.26 -3.17 4.87
N LYS A 106 -4.54 -2.98 4.55
CA LYS A 106 -5.48 -2.19 5.39
C LYS A 106 -5.60 -2.77 6.80
N TYR A 107 -5.72 -4.09 6.90
CA TYR A 107 -5.78 -4.76 8.21
C TYR A 107 -4.49 -4.54 9.01
N TYR A 108 -3.33 -4.77 8.39
CA TYR A 108 -2.03 -4.62 9.01
C TYR A 108 -1.76 -3.17 9.44
N ALA A 109 -1.97 -2.21 8.56
CA ALA A 109 -1.80 -0.78 8.86
C ALA A 109 -2.66 -0.34 10.04
N LYS A 110 -3.94 -0.77 10.05
CA LYS A 110 -4.86 -0.46 11.16
C LYS A 110 -4.39 -1.06 12.48
N GLN A 111 -3.87 -2.29 12.46
CA GLN A 111 -3.44 -3.01 13.67
C GLN A 111 -2.25 -2.34 14.34
N HIS A 112 -1.31 -1.79 13.56
CA HIS A 112 -0.08 -1.21 14.06
C HIS A 112 -0.07 0.33 14.09
N GLY A 113 -1.18 0.97 13.69
CA GLY A 113 -1.26 2.43 13.64
C GLY A 113 -0.41 3.05 12.53
N TYR A 114 -0.13 2.29 11.46
CA TYR A 114 0.61 2.77 10.30
C TYR A 114 -0.31 3.52 9.34
N GLY A 115 0.26 4.45 8.57
CA GLY A 115 -0.42 5.02 7.42
C GLY A 115 -0.47 4.01 6.28
N LEU A 116 -1.47 4.16 5.43
CA LEU A 116 -1.56 3.40 4.17
C LEU A 116 -1.95 4.36 3.05
N THR A 117 -1.20 4.35 1.97
CA THR A 117 -1.58 5.00 0.72
C THR A 117 -1.71 3.96 -0.38
N ILE A 118 -2.81 4.04 -1.12
CA ILE A 118 -3.05 3.20 -2.30
C ILE A 118 -2.99 4.12 -3.50
N LYS A 119 -2.09 3.84 -4.43
CA LYS A 119 -1.84 4.67 -5.61
C LYS A 119 -2.18 3.90 -6.87
N ASP A 120 -3.01 4.51 -7.69
CA ASP A 120 -3.35 3.97 -9.00
C ASP A 120 -2.24 4.27 -10.01
N MET A 121 -1.61 3.22 -10.52
CA MET A 121 -0.57 3.31 -11.55
C MET A 121 -1.15 3.46 -12.97
N THR A 122 -2.47 3.34 -13.15
CA THR A 122 -3.08 3.30 -14.48
C THR A 122 -3.30 4.67 -15.09
N ILE A 123 -3.28 5.75 -14.30
CA ILE A 123 -3.69 7.09 -14.74
C ILE A 123 -2.71 7.72 -15.76
N LYS A 124 -1.44 7.37 -15.69
CA LYS A 124 -0.37 7.99 -16.51
C LYS A 124 -0.09 7.29 -17.84
N LYS A 125 -0.73 6.17 -18.14
CA LYS A 125 -0.49 5.39 -19.37
C LYS A 125 -0.83 6.09 -20.68
N ARG A 126 -1.49 7.22 -20.68
CA ARG A 126 -2.00 7.86 -21.89
C ARG A 126 -0.94 8.34 -22.91
N TYR A 127 0.31 8.51 -22.51
CA TYR A 127 1.34 9.17 -23.33
C TYR A 127 2.70 8.50 -23.33
N SER A 128 2.86 7.30 -22.80
CA SER A 128 4.17 6.66 -22.72
C SER A 128 4.19 5.29 -23.38
N HIS A 129 5.17 5.11 -24.27
CA HIS A 129 5.52 3.81 -24.80
C HIS A 129 5.87 2.84 -23.67
N GLU A 130 5.13 1.82 -23.58
CA GLU A 130 5.26 0.44 -23.10
C GLU A 130 5.87 0.11 -21.71
N TRP A 131 6.79 0.86 -21.14
CA TRP A 131 7.65 0.28 -20.09
C TRP A 131 7.71 1.05 -18.76
N ARG A 132 6.83 2.01 -18.51
CA ARG A 132 6.91 2.90 -17.34
C ARG A 132 6.24 2.40 -16.07
N GLU A 133 5.54 1.27 -16.08
CA GLU A 133 4.74 0.86 -14.91
C GLU A 133 5.57 0.69 -13.64
N SER A 134 6.70 0.01 -13.71
CA SER A 134 7.57 -0.17 -12.56
C SER A 134 8.31 1.11 -12.14
N TRP A 135 8.66 1.98 -13.10
CA TRP A 135 9.30 3.27 -12.87
C TRP A 135 8.38 4.27 -12.15
N GLU A 136 7.07 4.16 -12.28
CA GLU A 136 6.14 4.99 -11.51
C GLU A 136 6.30 4.82 -10.00
N LYS A 137 6.93 3.75 -9.55
CA LYS A 137 7.30 3.50 -8.16
C LYS A 137 8.10 4.68 -7.57
N VAL A 138 9.04 5.23 -8.31
CA VAL A 138 9.86 6.38 -7.91
C VAL A 138 9.00 7.64 -7.70
N ASP A 139 8.12 7.95 -8.64
CA ASP A 139 7.21 9.10 -8.53
C ASP A 139 6.21 8.94 -7.39
N ILE A 140 5.69 7.74 -7.21
CA ILE A 140 4.74 7.42 -6.13
C ILE A 140 5.42 7.62 -4.76
N LEU A 141 6.67 7.19 -4.61
CA LEU A 141 7.47 7.44 -3.41
C LEU A 141 7.63 8.93 -3.15
N LYS A 142 8.07 9.72 -4.14
CA LYS A 142 8.19 11.19 -4.04
C LYS A 142 6.88 11.85 -3.60
N GLN A 143 5.78 11.49 -4.25
CA GLN A 143 4.45 12.02 -3.93
C GLN A 143 4.02 11.64 -2.51
N THR A 144 4.27 10.40 -2.11
CA THR A 144 3.90 9.93 -0.77
C THR A 144 4.73 10.61 0.31
N MET A 145 6.02 10.81 0.10
CA MET A 145 6.87 11.56 1.01
C MET A 145 6.38 13.01 1.20
N ARG A 146 5.92 13.66 0.13
CA ARG A 146 5.33 15.01 0.22
C ARG A 146 3.99 15.00 0.94
N GLN A 147 3.17 13.97 0.75
CA GLN A 147 1.86 13.82 1.40
C GLN A 147 1.98 13.58 2.91
N PHE A 148 3.03 12.90 3.36
CA PHE A 148 3.27 12.54 4.74
C PHE A 148 4.59 13.13 5.26
N PRO A 149 4.70 14.46 5.46
CA PRO A 149 5.97 15.14 5.70
C PRO A 149 6.63 14.81 7.04
N GLN A 150 5.91 14.22 7.99
CA GLN A 150 6.42 13.86 9.32
C GLN A 150 6.68 12.35 9.48
N THR A 151 6.43 11.56 8.43
CA THR A 151 6.66 10.11 8.45
C THR A 151 8.15 9.82 8.33
N GLU A 152 8.63 8.89 9.12
CA GLU A 152 10.03 8.48 9.13
C GLU A 152 10.32 7.43 8.06
N TRP A 153 9.50 6.37 7.98
CA TRP A 153 9.71 5.24 7.09
C TRP A 153 8.55 5.05 6.12
N PHE A 154 8.89 4.72 4.87
CA PHE A 154 7.96 4.37 3.81
C PHE A 154 8.24 2.93 3.39
N TRP A 155 7.23 2.07 3.55
CA TRP A 155 7.32 0.67 3.16
C TRP A 155 6.56 0.43 1.87
N TRP A 156 7.27 0.18 0.80
CA TRP A 156 6.68 -0.24 -0.46
C TRP A 156 6.31 -1.71 -0.42
N LEU A 157 5.13 -2.04 -0.92
CA LEU A 157 4.66 -3.40 -1.12
C LEU A 157 4.00 -3.51 -2.48
N ASP A 158 4.54 -4.38 -3.33
CA ASP A 158 3.91 -4.71 -4.61
C ASP A 158 2.55 -5.38 -4.42
N LEU A 159 1.71 -5.33 -5.48
CA LEU A 159 0.35 -5.88 -5.47
C LEU A 159 0.33 -7.36 -5.09
N HIS A 160 1.26 -8.15 -5.62
CA HIS A 160 1.33 -9.58 -5.41
C HIS A 160 2.08 -9.99 -4.12
N THR A 161 2.15 -9.11 -3.13
CA THR A 161 2.66 -9.43 -1.80
C THR A 161 1.53 -9.71 -0.81
N TYR A 162 1.80 -10.54 0.20
CA TYR A 162 0.87 -10.82 1.29
C TYR A 162 1.60 -10.86 2.63
N ILE A 163 1.15 -10.04 3.60
CA ILE A 163 1.70 -10.04 4.97
C ILE A 163 1.14 -11.27 5.69
N MET A 164 2.01 -12.21 6.03
CA MET A 164 1.67 -13.51 6.61
C MET A 164 1.54 -13.46 8.12
N GLU A 165 2.37 -12.63 8.79
CA GLU A 165 2.41 -12.47 10.26
C GLU A 165 1.88 -11.10 10.69
N PRO A 166 0.56 -10.86 10.61
CA PRO A 166 -0.01 -9.54 10.84
C PRO A 166 0.10 -9.07 12.31
N GLN A 167 0.45 -9.96 13.24
CA GLN A 167 0.59 -9.63 14.66
C GLN A 167 1.93 -8.96 14.99
N ILE A 168 2.92 -9.07 14.11
CA ILE A 168 4.28 -8.57 14.34
C ILE A 168 4.40 -7.19 13.71
N SER A 169 4.82 -6.17 14.48
CA SER A 169 5.11 -4.84 13.93
C SER A 169 6.48 -4.81 13.23
N LEU A 170 6.69 -3.88 12.31
CA LEU A 170 7.99 -3.70 11.64
C LEU A 170 9.10 -3.36 12.63
N GLU A 171 8.78 -2.56 13.65
CA GLU A 171 9.72 -2.20 14.71
C GLU A 171 10.18 -3.43 15.49
N ALA A 172 9.24 -4.31 15.87
CA ALA A 172 9.56 -5.53 16.60
C ALA A 172 10.23 -6.58 15.72
N HIS A 173 9.92 -6.60 14.42
CA HIS A 173 10.47 -7.56 13.48
C HIS A 173 11.94 -7.28 13.17
N PHE A 174 12.27 -6.03 12.81
CA PHE A 174 13.65 -5.69 12.42
C PHE A 174 14.05 -4.21 12.63
N LEU A 175 13.14 -3.22 12.58
CA LEU A 175 13.54 -1.81 12.59
C LEU A 175 14.24 -1.37 13.89
N ASN A 176 13.90 -1.97 15.03
CA ASN A 176 14.58 -1.68 16.30
C ASN A 176 15.99 -2.29 16.41
N ASN A 177 16.38 -3.13 15.46
CA ASN A 177 17.65 -3.88 15.53
C ASN A 177 18.36 -3.98 14.18
N LEU A 178 18.29 -2.90 13.37
CA LEU A 178 18.77 -2.90 11.99
C LEU A 178 20.23 -3.33 11.86
N ASP A 179 21.10 -2.83 12.73
CA ASP A 179 22.54 -3.11 12.65
C ASP A 179 22.89 -4.59 12.81
N ASN A 180 22.04 -5.38 13.48
CA ASN A 180 22.28 -6.79 13.70
C ASN A 180 21.60 -7.71 12.67
N VAL A 181 20.59 -7.22 11.96
CA VAL A 181 19.78 -8.05 11.04
C VAL A 181 20.03 -7.73 9.57
N THR A 182 20.70 -6.60 9.29
CA THR A 182 21.06 -6.19 7.94
C THR A 182 22.54 -6.39 7.65
N TYR A 183 22.86 -6.49 6.37
CA TYR A 183 24.24 -6.40 5.87
C TYR A 183 24.37 -5.24 4.89
N ARG A 184 25.56 -4.63 4.82
CA ARG A 184 25.84 -3.41 4.06
C ARG A 184 26.65 -3.66 2.80
N THR A 185 27.33 -4.82 2.74
CA THR A 185 28.21 -5.21 1.62
C THR A 185 27.65 -6.44 0.92
N LEU A 186 28.03 -6.66 -0.32
CA LEU A 186 27.62 -7.82 -1.10
C LEU A 186 28.50 -9.06 -0.87
N ASP A 187 29.46 -9.00 0.04
CA ASP A 187 30.46 -10.07 0.23
C ASP A 187 29.82 -11.39 0.68
N ASN A 188 28.75 -11.33 1.45
CA ASN A 188 28.07 -12.51 1.98
C ASN A 188 26.98 -13.07 1.05
N PHE A 189 26.44 -12.23 0.20
CA PHE A 189 25.37 -12.62 -0.72
C PHE A 189 25.33 -11.68 -1.92
N ASN A 190 25.63 -12.20 -3.09
CA ASN A 190 25.74 -11.45 -4.35
C ASN A 190 25.38 -12.37 -5.52
N PRO A 191 24.10 -12.64 -5.74
CA PRO A 191 23.65 -13.64 -6.72
C PRO A 191 24.04 -13.29 -8.17
N LEU A 192 24.14 -11.99 -8.50
CA LEU A 192 24.53 -11.53 -9.82
C LEU A 192 26.04 -11.32 -10.00
N GLY A 193 26.85 -11.47 -8.93
CA GLY A 193 28.28 -11.16 -9.00
C GLY A 193 28.58 -9.69 -9.28
N LEU A 194 27.73 -8.79 -8.74
CA LEU A 194 27.94 -7.33 -8.89
C LEU A 194 29.29 -6.91 -8.31
N PRO A 195 29.94 -5.85 -8.86
CA PRO A 195 31.20 -5.34 -8.34
C PRO A 195 31.12 -4.98 -6.86
N THR A 196 32.07 -5.53 -6.06
CA THR A 196 32.17 -5.23 -4.63
C THR A 196 33.23 -4.16 -4.34
N ASP A 197 34.22 -4.05 -5.19
CA ASP A 197 35.32 -3.09 -5.04
C ASP A 197 34.96 -1.71 -5.55
N ILE A 198 34.33 -0.91 -4.68
CA ILE A 198 34.09 0.50 -4.94
C ILE A 198 34.71 1.32 -3.80
N PRO A 199 35.65 2.23 -4.10
CA PRO A 199 36.35 3.02 -3.10
C PRO A 199 35.43 4.10 -2.49
N TYR A 200 35.86 4.63 -1.34
CA TYR A 200 35.26 5.79 -0.68
C TYR A 200 33.83 5.57 -0.15
N VAL A 201 33.41 4.35 0.14
CA VAL A 201 32.12 4.06 0.76
C VAL A 201 32.26 4.13 2.28
N ASP A 202 31.47 4.99 2.90
CA ASP A 202 31.39 5.09 4.37
C ASP A 202 30.21 4.27 4.91
N TYR A 203 30.48 3.03 5.28
CA TYR A 203 29.48 2.14 5.87
C TYR A 203 29.06 2.50 7.31
N SER A 204 29.65 3.53 7.94
CA SER A 204 29.17 4.07 9.22
C SER A 204 27.99 5.00 9.05
N SER A 205 27.69 5.44 7.83
CA SER A 205 26.54 6.26 7.49
C SER A 205 25.22 5.58 7.88
N PRO A 206 24.19 6.35 8.31
CA PRO A 206 22.87 5.80 8.63
C PRO A 206 22.24 5.04 7.47
N ILE A 207 21.43 4.03 7.78
CA ILE A 207 20.64 3.30 6.78
C ILE A 207 19.42 4.14 6.39
N ASP A 208 19.30 4.44 5.10
CA ASP A 208 18.16 5.19 4.56
C ASP A 208 17.33 4.35 3.57
N MET A 209 17.87 3.23 3.08
CA MET A 209 17.13 2.28 2.26
C MET A 209 17.42 0.84 2.67
N ILE A 210 16.36 0.04 2.77
CA ILE A 210 16.44 -1.38 3.12
C ILE A 210 15.78 -2.18 2.00
N ILE A 211 16.54 -3.03 1.35
CA ILE A 211 16.12 -3.87 0.23
C ILE A 211 16.47 -5.33 0.47
N THR A 212 16.05 -6.18 -0.44
CA THR A 212 16.43 -7.61 -0.47
C THR A 212 17.07 -7.96 -1.81
N GLN A 213 17.73 -9.09 -1.87
CA GLN A 213 18.22 -9.68 -3.11
C GLN A 213 17.55 -11.04 -3.33
N ASP A 214 17.15 -11.30 -4.56
CA ASP A 214 16.64 -12.59 -5.01
C ASP A 214 17.59 -13.25 -6.03
N CYS A 215 17.12 -14.25 -6.74
CA CYS A 215 17.90 -14.94 -7.77
C CYS A 215 18.24 -14.09 -9.00
N GLY A 216 17.50 -13.01 -9.22
CA GLY A 216 17.70 -12.05 -10.31
C GLY A 216 18.39 -10.74 -9.87
N GLY A 217 18.86 -10.62 -8.61
CA GLY A 217 19.50 -9.43 -8.10
C GLY A 217 18.69 -8.65 -7.08
N PHE A 218 18.67 -7.33 -7.17
CA PHE A 218 17.91 -6.50 -6.24
C PHE A 218 16.41 -6.71 -6.44
N ASN A 219 15.68 -6.96 -5.35
CA ASN A 219 14.25 -7.11 -5.38
C ASN A 219 13.55 -5.97 -4.64
N LEU A 220 12.73 -5.23 -5.38
CA LEU A 220 11.99 -4.07 -4.91
C LEU A 220 10.47 -4.32 -4.82
N GLY A 221 10.06 -5.58 -4.70
CA GLY A 221 8.66 -5.93 -4.44
C GLY A 221 8.23 -5.66 -3.00
N SER A 222 9.20 -5.66 -2.07
CA SER A 222 9.03 -5.19 -0.70
C SER A 222 10.33 -4.54 -0.23
N PHE A 223 10.31 -3.24 0.04
CA PHE A 223 11.46 -2.50 0.52
C PHE A 223 11.04 -1.29 1.36
N LEU A 224 11.97 -0.77 2.16
CA LEU A 224 11.74 0.41 2.98
C LEU A 224 12.68 1.54 2.56
N MET A 225 12.15 2.76 2.63
CA MET A 225 12.93 3.98 2.44
C MET A 225 12.67 4.93 3.60
N ARG A 226 13.73 5.43 4.22
CA ARG A 226 13.67 6.41 5.29
C ARG A 226 13.57 7.81 4.70
N ARG A 227 12.84 8.70 5.36
CA ARG A 227 12.87 10.11 5.02
C ARG A 227 14.21 10.72 5.34
N SER A 228 14.92 11.18 4.35
CA SER A 228 16.19 11.91 4.47
C SER A 228 16.46 12.73 3.21
N GLN A 229 17.36 13.67 3.28
CA GLN A 229 17.83 14.39 2.10
C GLN A 229 18.46 13.43 1.08
N TRP A 230 19.14 12.40 1.55
CA TRP A 230 19.69 11.36 0.69
C TRP A 230 18.60 10.64 -0.13
N SER A 231 17.51 10.27 0.52
CA SER A 231 16.37 9.61 -0.17
C SER A 231 15.75 10.50 -1.23
N GLU A 232 15.62 11.80 -0.95
CA GLU A 232 15.12 12.77 -1.94
C GLU A 232 16.07 12.87 -3.13
N MET A 233 17.38 12.97 -2.89
CA MET A 233 18.40 12.98 -3.94
C MET A 233 18.42 11.67 -4.75
N LEU A 234 18.35 10.50 -4.09
CA LEU A 234 18.27 9.23 -4.78
C LEU A 234 17.05 9.16 -5.70
N LEU A 235 15.88 9.53 -5.21
CA LEU A 235 14.65 9.52 -6.01
C LEU A 235 14.72 10.48 -7.20
N ASP A 236 15.50 11.56 -7.13
CA ASP A 236 15.69 12.49 -8.25
C ASP A 236 16.56 11.90 -9.36
N ILE A 237 17.58 11.09 -9.02
CA ILE A 237 18.48 10.49 -10.01
C ILE A 237 18.08 9.06 -10.42
N TRP A 238 17.35 8.32 -9.59
CA TRP A 238 16.98 6.93 -9.87
C TRP A 238 16.16 6.80 -11.16
N TRP A 239 15.30 7.78 -11.42
CA TRP A 239 14.61 7.89 -12.69
C TRP A 239 15.00 9.18 -13.41
N ASP A 240 16.28 9.35 -13.65
CA ASP A 240 16.80 10.42 -14.49
C ASP A 240 16.47 10.14 -15.97
N PRO A 241 15.83 11.07 -16.69
CA PRO A 241 15.44 10.86 -18.08
C PRO A 241 16.62 10.57 -19.03
N ALA A 242 17.77 11.20 -18.81
CA ALA A 242 18.93 10.99 -19.68
C ALA A 242 19.56 9.62 -19.46
N MET A 243 19.67 9.18 -18.21
CA MET A 243 20.14 7.83 -17.87
C MET A 243 19.16 6.77 -18.37
N TYR A 244 17.84 7.00 -18.19
CA TYR A 244 16.80 6.11 -18.72
C TYR A 244 16.91 5.92 -20.23
N GLU A 245 16.99 7.01 -21.01
CA GLU A 245 17.06 6.92 -22.47
C GLU A 245 18.33 6.20 -22.97
N GLN A 246 19.42 6.26 -22.20
CA GLN A 246 20.67 5.59 -22.57
C GLN A 246 20.70 4.09 -22.20
N MET A 247 20.08 3.73 -21.09
CA MET A 247 20.30 2.43 -20.44
C MET A 247 19.07 1.51 -20.42
N HIS A 248 17.85 2.02 -20.64
CA HIS A 248 16.62 1.25 -20.45
C HIS A 248 16.54 -0.05 -21.25
N MET A 249 17.19 -0.12 -22.40
CA MET A 249 17.25 -1.34 -23.21
C MET A 249 18.17 -2.43 -22.64
N GLN A 250 19.05 -2.07 -21.70
CA GLN A 250 19.97 -2.99 -21.03
C GLN A 250 19.43 -3.46 -19.68
N TRP A 251 18.40 -2.80 -19.15
CA TRP A 251 17.81 -3.11 -17.86
C TRP A 251 16.59 -4.04 -18.02
N GLU A 252 16.85 -5.32 -17.89
CA GLU A 252 15.80 -6.36 -17.98
C GLU A 252 14.75 -6.17 -16.87
N HIS A 253 15.20 -5.94 -15.62
CA HIS A 253 14.36 -5.71 -14.45
C HIS A 253 14.14 -4.22 -14.16
N LYS A 254 14.36 -3.36 -15.17
CA LYS A 254 13.94 -1.94 -15.19
C LYS A 254 14.51 -1.12 -14.03
N GLU A 255 13.66 -0.63 -13.11
CA GLU A 255 14.06 0.21 -11.99
C GLU A 255 14.96 -0.52 -10.99
N GLN A 256 14.91 -1.86 -10.92
CA GLN A 256 15.80 -2.66 -10.08
C GLN A 256 17.23 -2.63 -10.62
N ASP A 257 17.42 -2.91 -11.92
CA ASP A 257 18.72 -2.88 -12.57
C ASP A 257 19.31 -1.47 -12.59
N ALA A 258 18.46 -0.44 -12.68
CA ALA A 258 18.90 0.95 -12.54
C ALA A 258 19.46 1.22 -11.13
N LEU A 259 18.78 0.73 -10.09
CA LEU A 259 19.28 0.86 -8.73
C LEU A 259 20.58 0.07 -8.52
N GLU A 260 20.71 -1.11 -9.11
CA GLU A 260 21.96 -1.89 -9.11
C GLU A 260 23.12 -1.11 -9.76
N THR A 261 22.83 -0.49 -10.92
CA THR A 261 23.80 0.36 -11.61
C THR A 261 24.26 1.53 -10.74
N LEU A 262 23.31 2.21 -10.09
CA LEU A 262 23.61 3.31 -9.17
C LEU A 262 24.38 2.83 -7.94
N TYR A 263 23.98 1.72 -7.35
CA TYR A 263 24.65 1.13 -6.19
C TYR A 263 26.09 0.71 -6.49
N THR A 264 26.35 0.18 -7.67
CA THR A 264 27.67 -0.30 -8.07
C THR A 264 28.61 0.79 -8.56
N THR A 265 28.07 1.96 -8.93
CA THR A 265 28.87 3.07 -9.49
C THR A 265 28.98 4.29 -8.58
N GLN A 266 28.08 4.43 -7.60
CA GLN A 266 27.98 5.64 -6.76
C GLN A 266 28.23 5.32 -5.28
N PRO A 267 29.40 5.64 -4.71
CA PRO A 267 29.74 5.38 -3.30
C PRO A 267 28.69 5.94 -2.32
N TRP A 268 28.26 7.18 -2.56
CA TRP A 268 27.29 7.88 -1.70
C TRP A 268 25.89 7.22 -1.68
N ILE A 269 25.52 6.44 -2.72
CA ILE A 269 24.31 5.64 -2.71
C ILE A 269 24.52 4.38 -1.89
N ARG A 270 25.62 3.67 -2.17
CA ARG A 270 25.97 2.41 -1.54
C ARG A 270 26.07 2.52 -0.01
N GLU A 271 26.62 3.61 0.50
CA GLU A 271 26.81 3.84 1.93
C GLU A 271 25.52 3.92 2.74
N ARG A 272 24.36 4.14 2.10
CA ARG A 272 23.05 4.30 2.77
C ARG A 272 22.08 3.15 2.52
N VAL A 273 22.46 2.20 1.67
CA VAL A 273 21.67 1.00 1.38
C VAL A 273 22.09 -0.13 2.31
N ALA A 274 21.12 -0.86 2.81
CA ALA A 274 21.31 -2.09 3.55
C ALA A 274 20.39 -3.19 3.02
N PHE A 275 20.83 -4.43 3.20
CA PHE A 275 20.13 -5.60 2.73
C PHE A 275 19.60 -6.43 3.90
N LEU A 276 18.38 -6.94 3.77
CA LEU A 276 17.84 -8.02 4.59
C LEU A 276 17.90 -9.34 3.82
N PRO A 277 18.01 -10.48 4.50
CA PRO A 277 17.74 -11.75 3.87
C PRO A 277 16.35 -11.75 3.24
N LEU A 278 16.20 -12.30 2.03
CA LEU A 278 14.95 -12.22 1.25
C LEU A 278 13.72 -12.61 2.07
N ARG A 279 13.81 -13.71 2.80
CA ARG A 279 12.71 -14.26 3.58
C ARG A 279 12.25 -13.36 4.75
N THR A 280 13.00 -12.33 5.10
CA THR A 280 12.62 -11.41 6.18
C THR A 280 11.39 -10.58 5.81
N ILE A 281 11.33 -10.06 4.58
CA ILE A 281 10.23 -9.18 4.14
C ILE A 281 9.70 -9.48 2.73
N ASN A 282 10.23 -10.52 2.05
CA ASN A 282 10.02 -10.68 0.62
C ASN A 282 10.15 -12.14 0.15
N ALA A 283 9.78 -13.14 1.00
CA ALA A 283 9.90 -14.56 0.70
C ALA A 283 9.13 -14.95 -0.57
N PHE A 284 9.69 -15.84 -1.36
CA PHE A 284 9.09 -16.29 -2.62
C PHE A 284 8.29 -17.59 -2.47
N PRO A 285 7.21 -17.78 -3.25
CA PRO A 285 6.60 -19.08 -3.42
C PRO A 285 7.51 -20.02 -4.23
N PRO A 286 7.33 -21.33 -4.10
CA PRO A 286 8.02 -22.29 -4.97
C PRO A 286 7.81 -21.96 -6.46
N GLY A 287 8.88 -22.06 -7.25
CA GLY A 287 8.85 -21.80 -8.69
C GLY A 287 9.13 -20.33 -9.08
N ALA A 288 9.27 -19.40 -8.14
CA ALA A 288 9.63 -18.03 -8.47
C ALA A 288 11.10 -17.85 -8.90
N CYS A 289 12.00 -18.72 -8.41
CA CYS A 289 13.39 -18.81 -8.83
C CYS A 289 13.65 -20.22 -9.39
N ALA A 290 13.12 -20.51 -10.57
CA ALA A 290 13.11 -21.88 -11.13
C ALA A 290 14.51 -22.51 -11.28
N GLU A 291 15.50 -21.71 -11.64
CA GLU A 291 16.90 -22.19 -11.80
C GLU A 291 17.59 -22.51 -10.46
N GLN A 292 17.01 -22.04 -9.35
CA GLN A 292 17.57 -22.19 -8.00
C GLN A 292 16.53 -22.79 -7.04
N ALA A 293 15.74 -23.75 -7.56
CA ALA A 293 14.60 -24.35 -6.87
C ALA A 293 14.95 -24.99 -5.50
N ASP A 294 16.19 -25.40 -5.31
CA ASP A 294 16.67 -26.04 -4.08
C ASP A 294 17.27 -25.06 -3.04
N ASP A 295 17.38 -23.76 -3.36
CA ASP A 295 17.99 -22.80 -2.44
C ASP A 295 16.98 -22.30 -1.39
N PRO A 296 17.12 -22.74 -0.12
CA PRO A 296 16.18 -22.39 0.93
C PRO A 296 16.18 -20.93 1.33
N ARG A 297 17.11 -20.12 0.80
CA ARG A 297 17.21 -18.67 1.08
C ARG A 297 16.08 -17.88 0.43
N TYR A 298 15.49 -18.39 -0.64
CA TYR A 298 14.48 -17.69 -1.42
C TYR A 298 13.04 -18.04 -0.99
N PHE A 299 12.79 -19.31 -0.64
CA PHE A 299 11.43 -19.81 -0.57
C PHE A 299 10.80 -19.67 0.82
N PHE A 300 9.53 -19.30 0.81
CA PHE A 300 8.68 -19.14 1.98
C PHE A 300 8.67 -20.39 2.87
N LYS A 301 8.80 -20.17 4.17
CA LYS A 301 8.52 -21.15 5.23
C LYS A 301 7.46 -20.61 6.16
N ASP A 302 6.76 -21.50 6.84
CA ASP A 302 5.78 -21.11 7.84
C ASP A 302 6.38 -20.11 8.83
N HIS A 303 5.62 -19.04 9.12
CA HIS A 303 6.03 -17.90 9.93
C HIS A 303 7.02 -16.91 9.32
N ASP A 304 7.36 -17.01 8.03
CA ASP A 304 7.98 -15.89 7.33
C ASP A 304 6.99 -14.72 7.25
N PHE A 305 7.51 -13.50 7.35
CA PHE A 305 6.69 -12.31 7.58
C PHE A 305 5.87 -11.86 6.37
N VAL A 306 6.47 -11.84 5.19
CA VAL A 306 5.82 -11.45 3.91
C VAL A 306 6.16 -12.48 2.85
N VAL A 307 5.15 -12.90 2.09
CA VAL A 307 5.35 -13.63 0.83
C VAL A 307 5.14 -12.69 -0.34
N ASN A 308 6.04 -12.74 -1.31
CA ASN A 308 5.97 -12.03 -2.58
C ASN A 308 5.84 -13.03 -3.74
N MET A 309 4.71 -13.01 -4.39
CA MET A 309 4.43 -13.85 -5.57
C MET A 309 5.01 -13.22 -6.84
N ALA A 310 6.24 -12.68 -6.73
CA ALA A 310 6.94 -12.01 -7.82
C ALA A 310 6.93 -12.87 -9.10
N GLY A 311 6.68 -12.24 -10.22
CA GLY A 311 6.68 -12.93 -11.52
C GLY A 311 5.55 -13.95 -11.73
N CYS A 312 4.54 -14.00 -10.86
CA CYS A 312 3.42 -14.94 -11.04
C CYS A 312 2.67 -14.71 -12.36
N GLU A 313 2.70 -13.50 -12.89
CA GLU A 313 2.10 -13.13 -14.19
C GLU A 313 2.78 -13.81 -15.39
N TRP A 314 3.96 -14.39 -15.17
CA TRP A 314 4.77 -15.04 -16.20
C TRP A 314 4.69 -16.57 -16.09
N GLY A 315 3.49 -17.11 -16.25
CA GLY A 315 3.29 -18.58 -16.34
C GLY A 315 2.94 -19.27 -15.02
N ARG A 316 2.74 -18.53 -13.91
CA ARG A 316 2.19 -19.05 -12.66
C ARG A 316 0.78 -18.53 -12.43
N ASP A 317 0.09 -19.04 -11.41
CA ASP A 317 -1.29 -18.64 -11.08
C ASP A 317 -1.30 -17.65 -9.91
N CYS A 318 -1.22 -16.35 -10.20
CA CYS A 318 -1.27 -15.29 -9.19
C CYS A 318 -2.48 -15.36 -8.25
N TRP A 319 -3.64 -15.73 -8.78
CA TRP A 319 -4.86 -15.86 -7.99
C TRP A 319 -4.82 -17.08 -7.07
N GLY A 320 -4.44 -18.24 -7.59
CA GLY A 320 -4.31 -19.46 -6.80
C GLY A 320 -3.26 -19.33 -5.71
N GLU A 321 -2.11 -18.71 -6.00
CA GLU A 321 -1.07 -18.42 -5.02
C GLU A 321 -1.59 -17.48 -3.93
N MET A 322 -2.24 -16.36 -4.28
CA MET A 322 -2.81 -15.40 -3.33
C MET A 322 -3.84 -16.06 -2.40
N GLU A 323 -4.76 -16.85 -2.92
CA GLU A 323 -5.77 -17.54 -2.11
C GLU A 323 -5.14 -18.62 -1.22
N SER A 324 -4.10 -19.31 -1.69
CA SER A 324 -3.36 -20.32 -0.93
C SER A 324 -2.65 -19.69 0.28
N TYR A 325 -1.91 -18.62 0.09
CA TYR A 325 -1.23 -17.92 1.20
C TYR A 325 -2.20 -17.23 2.15
N LYS A 326 -3.29 -16.69 1.66
CA LYS A 326 -4.38 -16.16 2.48
C LYS A 326 -5.02 -17.26 3.35
N ALA A 327 -5.24 -18.44 2.81
CA ALA A 327 -5.75 -19.59 3.56
C ALA A 327 -4.72 -20.10 4.58
N LEU A 328 -3.44 -20.16 4.20
CA LEU A 328 -2.35 -20.56 5.07
C LEU A 328 -2.21 -19.57 6.25
N SER A 329 -2.19 -18.26 6.01
CA SER A 329 -2.13 -17.25 7.06
C SER A 329 -3.28 -17.41 8.06
N ARG A 330 -4.51 -17.62 7.57
CA ARG A 330 -5.65 -17.90 8.45
C ARG A 330 -5.48 -19.17 9.28
N LYS A 331 -4.89 -20.22 8.70
CA LYS A 331 -4.61 -21.49 9.40
C LYS A 331 -3.56 -21.30 10.49
N LEU A 332 -2.46 -20.61 10.21
CA LEU A 332 -1.37 -20.34 11.15
C LEU A 332 -1.85 -19.50 12.35
N HIS A 333 -2.80 -18.58 12.14
CA HIS A 333 -3.32 -17.69 13.19
C HIS A 333 -4.66 -18.13 13.78
N LYS A 334 -5.13 -19.35 13.50
CA LYS A 334 -6.38 -19.87 14.04
C LYS A 334 -6.22 -20.12 15.55
N ARG A 335 -6.89 -19.31 16.38
CA ARG A 335 -6.88 -19.49 17.83
C ARG A 335 -7.65 -20.74 18.22
N TRP A 336 -7.03 -21.70 18.88
CA TRP A 336 -7.60 -23.00 19.30
C TRP A 336 -8.77 -22.88 20.29
N TRP A 337 -8.83 -21.84 21.10
CA TRP A 337 -9.84 -21.69 22.16
C TRP A 337 -11.23 -21.23 21.72
N LYS A 338 -11.47 -20.98 20.44
CA LYS A 338 -12.83 -20.69 19.95
C LYS A 338 -13.72 -21.93 19.76
N PHE A 339 -13.26 -23.10 20.14
CA PHE A 339 -14.05 -24.33 20.07
C PHE A 339 -14.91 -24.57 21.31
N TRP A 340 -14.90 -23.68 22.32
CA TRP A 340 -15.61 -23.83 23.59
C TRP A 340 -16.57 -22.68 23.91
N GLN A 341 -16.99 -21.91 22.91
CA GLN A 341 -18.08 -20.92 23.03
C GLN A 341 -19.24 -21.27 22.14
#